data_c84b2de0df8f42f41d21c8b106c13a26
#
_entry.id   c84b2de0df8f42f41d21c8b106c13a26
#
_cell.length_a   1.000
_cell.length_b   1.000
_cell.length_c   1.000
_cell.angle_alpha   90.00
_cell.angle_beta   90.00
_cell.angle_gamma   90.00
#
_symmetry.space_group_name_H-M   'P 1'
#
loop_
_entity.id
_entity.type
_entity.pdbx_description
1 polymer ?
#
loop_
_entity_poly.entity_id
_entity_poly.type
_entity_poly.pdbx_seq_one_letter_code
_entity_poly.pdbx_strand_id
1 'polypeptide(L)'
;MNGAGTIQRLLASGLTIFDLTHIFYSHFHPDHTSEFVPFIFATKYPDGSRRKTPLTVGGGRGFLDFYEKLKGAYGSWIELAPELLNTIEFNNKKRDYRQFEDFSVETAPVAHNEESIAYRITSSDGYSAVYTGDTDHSETIIDLAQKTDVLICECALPDKLRVPGHLTPSLAGDLAARAEVRKLVLTHFYPECENADIEAESRKAYSGPLVLARDLMQLEIGL
;
A
#
# COMPACT_ATOMS: atom_id res chain seq x y z
N MET A 1 1.70 -3.51 1.16
CA MET A 1 2.96 -3.27 1.90
C MET A 1 3.25 -4.42 2.82
N ASN A 2 4.52 -4.66 3.12
CA ASN A 2 4.97 -5.78 3.94
C ASN A 2 6.17 -5.32 4.81
N GLY A 3 5.93 -4.25 5.56
CA GLY A 3 6.89 -3.68 6.52
C GLY A 3 6.93 -4.47 7.84
N ALA A 4 7.79 -4.03 8.75
CA ALA A 4 8.05 -4.70 10.02
C ALA A 4 6.77 -4.92 10.84
N GLY A 5 6.55 -6.15 11.31
CA GLY A 5 5.37 -6.55 12.10
C GLY A 5 4.12 -6.92 11.29
N THR A 6 4.14 -6.77 9.95
CA THR A 6 2.98 -7.06 9.09
C THR A 6 2.54 -8.52 9.18
N ILE A 7 3.47 -9.48 9.19
CA ILE A 7 3.13 -10.91 9.31
C ILE A 7 2.45 -11.20 10.65
N GLN A 8 2.95 -10.61 11.74
CA GLN A 8 2.33 -10.78 13.06
C GLN A 8 0.91 -10.20 13.12
N ARG A 9 0.70 -9.02 12.51
CA ARG A 9 -0.63 -8.39 12.44
C ARG A 9 -1.59 -9.19 11.56
N LEU A 10 -1.09 -9.75 10.44
CA LEU A 10 -1.86 -10.65 9.59
C LEU A 10 -2.36 -11.86 10.39
N LEU A 11 -1.48 -12.52 11.11
CA LEU A 11 -1.85 -13.67 11.97
C LEU A 11 -2.83 -13.28 13.08
N ALA A 12 -2.63 -12.13 13.71
CA ALA A 12 -3.54 -11.61 14.74
C ALA A 12 -4.94 -11.24 14.19
N SER A 13 -5.07 -10.95 12.89
CA SER A 13 -6.36 -10.74 12.22
C SER A 13 -7.09 -12.05 11.86
N GLY A 14 -6.50 -13.22 12.15
CA GLY A 14 -7.05 -14.52 11.81
C GLY A 14 -6.71 -15.03 10.41
N LEU A 15 -5.91 -14.28 9.65
CA LEU A 15 -5.42 -14.66 8.33
C LEU A 15 -4.02 -15.27 8.44
N THR A 16 -3.66 -16.07 7.45
CA THR A 16 -2.32 -16.64 7.35
C THR A 16 -1.58 -16.13 6.11
N ILE A 17 -0.27 -16.31 6.07
CA ILE A 17 0.53 -15.99 4.89
C ILE A 17 0.10 -16.79 3.64
N PHE A 18 -0.61 -17.91 3.81
CA PHE A 18 -1.09 -18.74 2.71
C PHE A 18 -2.40 -18.27 2.10
N ASP A 19 -3.15 -17.41 2.81
CA ASP A 19 -4.41 -16.84 2.34
C ASP A 19 -4.17 -15.67 1.35
N LEU A 20 -2.94 -15.13 1.34
CA LEU A 20 -2.58 -14.03 0.43
C LEU A 20 -2.28 -14.55 -0.97
N THR A 21 -2.93 -13.97 -1.97
CA THR A 21 -2.71 -14.23 -3.40
C THR A 21 -1.95 -13.11 -4.10
N HIS A 22 -2.00 -11.90 -3.55
CA HIS A 22 -1.36 -10.71 -4.13
C HIS A 22 -0.69 -9.86 -3.06
N ILE A 23 0.51 -9.35 -3.36
CA ILE A 23 1.22 -8.34 -2.57
C ILE A 23 1.69 -7.25 -3.53
N PHE A 24 1.35 -5.99 -3.24
CA PHE A 24 1.78 -4.85 -4.04
C PHE A 24 2.59 -3.88 -3.18
N TYR A 25 3.78 -3.50 -3.68
CA TYR A 25 4.69 -2.56 -3.04
C TYR A 25 4.57 -1.19 -3.68
N SER A 26 4.32 -0.17 -2.87
CA SER A 26 4.29 1.22 -3.34
C SER A 26 5.69 1.70 -3.72
N HIS A 27 6.70 1.35 -2.93
CA HIS A 27 8.11 1.65 -3.11
C HIS A 27 8.97 0.69 -2.27
N PHE A 28 10.31 0.86 -2.24
CA PHE A 28 11.22 -0.15 -1.70
C PHE A 28 11.93 0.27 -0.41
N HIS A 29 11.45 1.28 0.33
CA HIS A 29 11.98 1.59 1.65
C HIS A 29 11.84 0.39 2.61
N PRO A 30 12.77 0.23 3.58
CA PRO A 30 12.77 -0.93 4.47
C PRO A 30 11.50 -1.08 5.31
N ASP A 31 10.90 0.01 5.76
CA ASP A 31 9.65 0.01 6.53
C ASP A 31 8.42 -0.42 5.71
N HIS A 32 8.56 -0.52 4.38
CA HIS A 32 7.53 -1.04 3.48
C HIS A 32 7.82 -2.44 2.94
N THR A 33 9.09 -2.90 2.99
CA THR A 33 9.52 -4.16 2.34
C THR A 33 10.25 -5.12 3.25
N SER A 34 10.56 -4.76 4.51
CA SER A 34 11.43 -5.54 5.40
C SER A 34 10.94 -6.97 5.67
N GLU A 35 9.63 -7.23 5.60
CA GLU A 35 9.11 -8.59 5.78
C GLU A 35 8.92 -9.38 4.48
N PHE A 36 9.33 -8.85 3.32
CA PHE A 36 9.24 -9.59 2.06
C PHE A 36 10.07 -10.89 2.11
N VAL A 37 11.31 -10.80 2.54
CA VAL A 37 12.21 -11.96 2.66
C VAL A 37 11.68 -13.00 3.67
N PRO A 38 11.40 -12.64 4.95
CA PRO A 38 10.82 -13.59 5.89
C PRO A 38 9.44 -14.13 5.46
N PHE A 39 8.63 -13.35 4.75
CA PHE A 39 7.36 -13.79 4.19
C PHE A 39 7.57 -14.92 3.17
N ILE A 40 8.40 -14.70 2.14
CA ILE A 40 8.68 -15.74 1.13
C ILE A 40 9.30 -16.97 1.79
N PHE A 41 10.27 -16.79 2.67
CA PHE A 41 10.90 -17.89 3.40
C PHE A 41 9.87 -18.69 4.21
N ALA A 42 9.00 -18.04 4.97
CA ALA A 42 7.97 -18.71 5.76
C ALA A 42 6.94 -19.47 4.90
N THR A 43 6.64 -19.00 3.69
CA THR A 43 5.72 -19.71 2.77
C THR A 43 6.34 -20.97 2.19
N LYS A 44 7.68 -21.10 2.22
CA LYS A 44 8.44 -22.21 1.69
C LYS A 44 8.65 -23.31 2.74
N TYR A 45 8.77 -22.95 4.01
CA TYR A 45 9.13 -23.86 5.13
C TYR A 45 8.14 -23.72 6.30
N PRO A 46 8.00 -24.77 7.16
CA PRO A 46 8.47 -26.15 7.00
C PRO A 46 7.63 -26.95 5.99
N ASP A 47 8.13 -28.15 5.66
CA ASP A 47 7.38 -29.12 4.83
C ASP A 47 5.99 -29.38 5.39
N GLY A 48 4.96 -29.42 4.54
CA GLY A 48 3.56 -29.60 4.93
C GLY A 48 2.77 -28.29 5.06
N SER A 49 3.44 -27.16 5.33
CA SER A 49 2.84 -25.82 5.33
C SER A 49 3.21 -25.03 4.07
N ARG A 50 3.79 -25.67 3.07
CA ARG A 50 4.22 -25.04 1.83
C ARG A 50 3.05 -24.39 1.10
N ARG A 51 3.30 -23.22 0.53
CA ARG A 51 2.36 -22.57 -0.36
C ARG A 51 1.97 -23.48 -1.52
N LYS A 52 0.67 -23.56 -1.77
CA LYS A 52 0.10 -24.31 -2.91
C LYS A 52 -0.65 -23.42 -3.87
N THR A 53 -1.06 -22.23 -3.41
CA THR A 53 -1.74 -21.22 -4.21
C THR A 53 -0.72 -20.23 -4.76
N PRO A 54 -0.74 -19.90 -6.05
CA PRO A 54 0.16 -18.90 -6.63
C PRO A 54 0.08 -17.58 -5.89
N LEU A 55 1.23 -16.92 -5.75
CA LEU A 55 1.38 -15.58 -5.22
C LEU A 55 1.84 -14.65 -6.33
N THR A 56 1.12 -13.57 -6.55
CA THR A 56 1.57 -12.48 -7.39
C THR A 56 2.17 -11.38 -6.51
N VAL A 57 3.39 -10.97 -6.81
CA VAL A 57 4.06 -9.88 -6.12
C VAL A 57 4.45 -8.81 -7.15
N GLY A 58 4.09 -7.56 -6.86
CA GLY A 58 4.33 -6.46 -7.78
C GLY A 58 4.76 -5.17 -7.11
N GLY A 59 5.40 -4.31 -7.91
CA GLY A 59 5.79 -2.96 -7.50
C GLY A 59 6.00 -2.07 -8.72
N GLY A 60 6.38 -0.83 -8.49
CA GLY A 60 6.83 0.08 -9.55
C GLY A 60 8.06 -0.48 -10.28
N ARG A 61 8.41 0.13 -11.40
CA ARG A 61 9.60 -0.25 -12.17
C ARG A 61 10.84 -0.26 -11.28
N GLY A 62 11.63 -1.34 -11.37
CA GLY A 62 12.77 -1.64 -10.51
C GLY A 62 12.48 -2.74 -9.50
N PHE A 63 11.20 -3.18 -9.35
CA PHE A 63 10.84 -4.26 -8.44
C PHE A 63 11.54 -5.59 -8.78
N LEU A 64 11.65 -5.93 -10.07
CA LEU A 64 12.35 -7.14 -10.48
C LEU A 64 13.82 -7.10 -10.13
N ASP A 65 14.49 -5.97 -10.36
CA ASP A 65 15.91 -5.76 -9.98
C ASP A 65 16.08 -5.79 -8.45
N PHE A 66 15.16 -5.19 -7.70
CA PHE A 66 15.14 -5.26 -6.23
C PHE A 66 15.06 -6.72 -5.74
N TYR A 67 14.14 -7.51 -6.31
CA TYR A 67 14.01 -8.93 -5.95
C TYR A 67 15.25 -9.75 -6.34
N GLU A 68 15.84 -9.52 -7.53
CA GLU A 68 17.09 -10.18 -7.93
C GLU A 68 18.24 -9.85 -6.95
N LYS A 69 18.37 -8.61 -6.48
CA LYS A 69 19.35 -8.24 -5.46
C LYS A 69 19.12 -8.95 -4.13
N LEU A 70 17.89 -9.11 -3.71
CA LEU A 70 17.54 -9.90 -2.52
C LEU A 70 17.90 -11.38 -2.72
N LYS A 71 17.64 -11.96 -3.90
CA LYS A 71 18.09 -13.32 -4.22
C LYS A 71 19.62 -13.42 -4.23
N GLY A 72 20.33 -12.39 -4.66
CA GLY A 72 21.79 -12.33 -4.55
C GLY A 72 22.29 -12.43 -3.11
N ALA A 73 21.54 -11.89 -2.15
CA ALA A 73 21.88 -11.93 -0.73
C ALA A 73 21.44 -13.24 -0.03
N TYR A 74 20.24 -13.73 -0.35
CA TYR A 74 19.60 -14.85 0.36
C TYR A 74 19.59 -16.18 -0.42
N GLY A 75 19.98 -16.15 -1.70
CA GLY A 75 20.00 -17.33 -2.56
C GLY A 75 18.62 -17.99 -2.71
N SER A 76 18.65 -19.30 -2.89
CA SER A 76 17.44 -20.11 -3.09
C SER A 76 16.45 -20.11 -1.90
N TRP A 77 16.84 -19.56 -0.74
CA TRP A 77 15.95 -19.50 0.43
C TRP A 77 14.69 -18.70 0.20
N ILE A 78 14.74 -17.71 -0.70
CA ILE A 78 13.60 -16.87 -1.06
C ILE A 78 13.09 -17.11 -2.49
N GLU A 79 13.48 -18.20 -3.13
CA GLU A 79 12.95 -18.62 -4.42
C GLU A 79 11.81 -19.62 -4.21
N LEU A 80 10.67 -19.38 -4.81
CA LEU A 80 9.59 -20.36 -4.93
C LEU A 80 9.66 -21.03 -6.31
N ALA A 81 8.96 -22.16 -6.44
CA ALA A 81 8.78 -22.78 -7.74
C ALA A 81 8.10 -21.78 -8.73
N PRO A 82 8.47 -21.80 -10.02
CA PRO A 82 7.98 -20.81 -10.98
C PRO A 82 6.46 -20.71 -11.07
N GLU A 83 5.74 -21.79 -10.82
CA GLU A 83 4.28 -21.85 -10.80
C GLU A 83 3.65 -21.23 -9.54
N LEU A 84 4.45 -20.97 -8.50
CA LEU A 84 3.98 -20.44 -7.21
C LEU A 84 4.31 -18.95 -6.99
N LEU A 85 5.17 -18.36 -7.80
CA LEU A 85 5.50 -16.93 -7.68
C LEU A 85 5.47 -16.26 -9.05
N ASN A 86 4.53 -15.35 -9.21
CA ASN A 86 4.47 -14.44 -10.34
C ASN A 86 4.95 -13.05 -9.90
N THR A 87 5.94 -12.49 -10.57
CA THR A 87 6.46 -11.16 -10.30
C THR A 87 6.09 -10.20 -11.42
N ILE A 88 5.58 -9.02 -11.08
CA ILE A 88 5.15 -8.02 -12.06
C ILE A 88 5.70 -6.63 -11.74
N GLU A 89 5.93 -5.84 -12.77
CA GLU A 89 6.23 -4.41 -12.64
C GLU A 89 5.11 -3.56 -13.24
N PHE A 90 4.81 -2.46 -12.57
CA PHE A 90 3.96 -1.39 -13.06
C PHE A 90 4.79 -0.22 -13.57
N ASN A 91 4.21 0.54 -14.49
CA ASN A 91 4.85 1.75 -14.98
C ASN A 91 4.89 2.82 -13.88
N ASN A 92 6.08 3.40 -13.62
CA ASN A 92 6.28 4.46 -12.62
C ASN A 92 6.40 5.88 -13.23
N LYS A 93 6.14 6.04 -14.53
CA LYS A 93 6.18 7.34 -15.23
C LYS A 93 4.82 7.80 -15.74
N LYS A 94 3.86 6.90 -15.81
CA LYS A 94 2.48 7.15 -16.24
C LYS A 94 1.56 6.14 -15.60
N ARG A 95 0.26 6.38 -15.67
CA ARG A 95 -0.73 5.40 -15.26
C ARG A 95 -0.53 4.07 -15.97
N ASP A 96 -0.72 2.98 -15.22
CA ASP A 96 -0.74 1.61 -15.73
C ASP A 96 -1.99 0.90 -15.23
N TYR A 97 -2.41 -0.15 -15.92
CA TYR A 97 -3.63 -0.91 -15.63
C TYR A 97 -3.37 -2.41 -15.77
N ARG A 98 -3.88 -3.19 -14.82
CA ARG A 98 -3.89 -4.64 -14.85
C ARG A 98 -5.24 -5.20 -14.44
N GLN A 99 -5.77 -6.12 -15.23
CA GLN A 99 -6.95 -6.89 -14.87
C GLN A 99 -6.51 -8.20 -14.22
N PHE A 100 -7.11 -8.51 -13.09
CA PHE A 100 -7.05 -9.80 -12.40
C PHE A 100 -8.44 -10.45 -12.44
N GLU A 101 -8.56 -11.68 -11.94
CA GLU A 101 -9.82 -12.44 -12.03
C GLU A 101 -10.99 -11.70 -11.36
N ASP A 102 -10.81 -11.28 -10.10
CA ASP A 102 -11.88 -10.70 -9.27
C ASP A 102 -11.76 -9.18 -9.09
N PHE A 103 -10.69 -8.55 -9.57
CA PHE A 103 -10.45 -7.13 -9.41
C PHE A 103 -9.53 -6.58 -10.49
N SER A 104 -9.51 -5.26 -10.59
CA SER A 104 -8.51 -4.55 -11.39
C SER A 104 -7.62 -3.67 -10.52
N VAL A 105 -6.44 -3.38 -11.03
CA VAL A 105 -5.46 -2.48 -10.40
C VAL A 105 -5.08 -1.40 -11.41
N GLU A 106 -5.31 -0.15 -11.03
CA GLU A 106 -4.69 1.00 -11.69
C GLU A 106 -3.57 1.53 -10.80
N THR A 107 -2.49 2.01 -11.41
CA THR A 107 -1.40 2.67 -10.70
C THR A 107 -1.10 4.04 -11.28
N ALA A 108 -0.56 4.92 -10.45
CA ALA A 108 -0.05 6.22 -10.88
C ALA A 108 1.25 6.53 -10.14
N PRO A 109 2.21 7.24 -10.79
CA PRO A 109 3.40 7.73 -10.12
C PRO A 109 3.03 8.74 -9.04
N VAL A 110 3.80 8.77 -7.96
CA VAL A 110 3.62 9.68 -6.83
C VAL A 110 4.89 10.46 -6.52
N ALA A 111 4.77 11.50 -5.71
CA ALA A 111 5.86 12.43 -5.41
C ALA A 111 6.66 11.97 -4.18
N HIS A 112 7.46 10.92 -4.32
CA HIS A 112 8.33 10.41 -3.26
C HIS A 112 9.68 9.95 -3.85
N ASN A 113 9.81 8.69 -4.24
CA ASN A 113 10.98 8.18 -4.94
C ASN A 113 10.65 7.88 -6.40
N GLU A 114 11.69 7.62 -7.23
CA GLU A 114 11.48 7.36 -8.67
C GLU A 114 10.59 6.14 -8.92
N GLU A 115 10.69 5.10 -8.10
CA GLU A 115 9.92 3.85 -8.20
C GLU A 115 8.53 3.92 -7.55
N SER A 116 8.23 5.03 -6.84
CA SER A 116 7.03 5.14 -6.02
C SER A 116 5.76 5.28 -6.83
N ILE A 117 4.76 4.45 -6.50
CA ILE A 117 3.45 4.43 -7.14
C ILE A 117 2.32 4.28 -6.12
N ALA A 118 1.19 4.90 -6.41
CA ALA A 118 -0.08 4.65 -5.74
C ALA A 118 -0.88 3.58 -6.49
N TYR A 119 -1.82 2.96 -5.79
CA TYR A 119 -2.68 1.90 -6.30
C TYR A 119 -4.16 2.27 -6.15
N ARG A 120 -4.96 2.09 -7.20
CA ARG A 120 -6.41 1.98 -7.13
C ARG A 120 -6.78 0.54 -7.40
N ILE A 121 -7.47 -0.09 -6.46
CA ILE A 121 -8.02 -1.44 -6.59
C ILE A 121 -9.53 -1.31 -6.73
N THR A 122 -10.07 -1.92 -7.77
CA THR A 122 -11.51 -1.92 -8.02
C THR A 122 -11.99 -3.36 -8.10
N SER A 123 -12.95 -3.74 -7.24
CA SER A 123 -13.57 -5.08 -7.26
C SER A 123 -14.47 -5.28 -8.48
N SER A 124 -14.84 -6.52 -8.77
CA SER A 124 -15.80 -6.85 -9.83
C SER A 124 -17.16 -6.17 -9.63
N ASP A 125 -17.55 -5.89 -8.39
CA ASP A 125 -18.80 -5.19 -8.05
C ASP A 125 -18.70 -3.66 -8.17
N GLY A 126 -17.52 -3.14 -8.55
CA GLY A 126 -17.29 -1.72 -8.79
C GLY A 126 -16.86 -0.90 -7.57
N TYR A 127 -16.73 -1.51 -6.39
CA TYR A 127 -16.18 -0.82 -5.21
C TYR A 127 -14.68 -0.60 -5.35
N SER A 128 -14.21 0.56 -4.89
CA SER A 128 -12.84 0.96 -5.09
C SER A 128 -12.14 1.49 -3.83
N ALA A 129 -10.88 1.13 -3.69
CA ALA A 129 -9.98 1.67 -2.70
C ALA A 129 -8.71 2.21 -3.37
N VAL A 130 -8.25 3.39 -2.94
CA VAL A 130 -6.94 3.92 -3.34
C VAL A 130 -6.01 3.88 -2.14
N TYR A 131 -4.79 3.40 -2.36
CA TYR A 131 -3.69 3.43 -1.41
C TYR A 131 -2.55 4.28 -1.99
N THR A 132 -2.18 5.34 -1.29
CA THR A 132 -1.20 6.30 -1.81
C THR A 132 0.24 5.80 -1.77
N GLY A 133 0.59 4.92 -0.81
CA GLY A 133 1.98 4.80 -0.37
C GLY A 133 2.46 6.13 0.19
N ASP A 134 3.78 6.28 0.34
CA ASP A 134 4.40 7.52 0.75
C ASP A 134 4.46 8.49 -0.42
N THR A 135 4.11 9.74 -0.16
CA THR A 135 4.02 10.76 -1.20
C THR A 135 3.91 12.17 -0.65
N ASP A 136 4.40 13.14 -1.36
CA ASP A 136 3.98 14.54 -1.21
C ASP A 136 2.68 14.78 -1.99
N HIS A 137 2.11 15.98 -1.89
CA HIS A 137 0.91 16.38 -2.61
C HIS A 137 1.10 16.25 -4.13
N SER A 138 0.17 15.59 -4.81
CA SER A 138 0.31 15.26 -6.22
C SER A 138 -1.05 15.24 -6.95
N GLU A 139 -1.12 15.90 -8.10
CA GLU A 139 -2.29 15.88 -8.98
C GLU A 139 -2.58 14.44 -9.49
N THR A 140 -1.56 13.63 -9.68
CA THR A 140 -1.74 12.25 -10.16
C THR A 140 -2.50 11.39 -9.16
N ILE A 141 -2.36 11.66 -7.85
CA ILE A 141 -3.14 10.99 -6.79
C ILE A 141 -4.59 11.47 -6.82
N ILE A 142 -4.81 12.78 -6.94
CA ILE A 142 -6.18 13.34 -7.04
C ILE A 142 -6.93 12.69 -8.19
N ASP A 143 -6.29 12.61 -9.34
CA ASP A 143 -6.87 11.97 -10.51
C ASP A 143 -7.11 10.46 -10.33
N LEU A 144 -6.16 9.73 -9.68
CA LEU A 144 -6.30 8.29 -9.43
C LEU A 144 -7.43 8.02 -8.42
N ALA A 145 -7.57 8.89 -7.41
CA ALA A 145 -8.54 8.75 -6.33
C ALA A 145 -9.93 9.30 -6.65
N GLN A 146 -10.16 9.86 -7.85
CA GLN A 146 -11.45 10.44 -8.20
C GLN A 146 -12.62 9.51 -7.86
N LYS A 147 -13.52 9.99 -6.97
CA LYS A 147 -14.77 9.33 -6.55
C LYS A 147 -14.56 7.90 -6.03
N THR A 148 -13.37 7.60 -5.47
CA THR A 148 -13.14 6.31 -4.82
C THR A 148 -13.98 6.18 -3.55
N ASP A 149 -14.37 4.95 -3.21
CA ASP A 149 -15.11 4.69 -1.98
C ASP A 149 -14.24 4.91 -0.75
N VAL A 150 -12.96 4.52 -0.82
CA VAL A 150 -12.00 4.72 0.28
C VAL A 150 -10.66 5.18 -0.27
N LEU A 151 -10.15 6.29 0.25
CA LEU A 151 -8.77 6.73 0.09
C LEU A 151 -7.99 6.42 1.36
N ILE A 152 -7.05 5.47 1.29
CA ILE A 152 -6.09 5.16 2.35
C ILE A 152 -4.84 5.99 2.05
N CYS A 153 -4.63 7.01 2.85
CA CYS A 153 -3.66 8.06 2.57
C CYS A 153 -2.62 8.15 3.69
N GLU A 154 -1.36 8.25 3.32
CA GLU A 154 -0.32 8.56 4.30
C GLU A 154 -0.54 9.91 4.95
N CYS A 155 -0.04 10.05 6.17
CA CYS A 155 -0.06 11.28 6.95
C CYS A 155 1.09 11.22 7.96
N ALA A 156 2.32 11.37 7.47
CA ALA A 156 3.50 11.07 8.27
C ALA A 156 3.69 12.04 9.44
N LEU A 157 3.42 13.32 9.25
CA LEU A 157 3.75 14.37 10.22
C LEU A 157 2.64 15.41 10.32
N PRO A 158 2.46 16.05 11.51
CA PRO A 158 1.57 17.20 11.66
C PRO A 158 1.91 18.35 10.72
N ASP A 159 0.94 19.21 10.39
CA ASP A 159 1.10 20.34 9.46
C ASP A 159 2.35 21.20 9.73
N LYS A 160 2.66 21.43 11.00
CA LYS A 160 3.80 22.27 11.41
C LYS A 160 5.17 21.63 11.21
N LEU A 161 5.21 20.32 11.01
CA LEU A 161 6.43 19.53 10.86
C LEU A 161 6.59 18.96 9.46
N ARG A 162 5.89 19.52 8.47
CA ARG A 162 5.94 19.09 7.08
C ARG A 162 7.38 18.90 6.59
N VAL A 163 7.61 17.77 5.93
CA VAL A 163 8.84 17.46 5.20
C VAL A 163 8.52 17.13 3.74
N PRO A 164 9.42 17.42 2.78
CA PRO A 164 9.24 17.02 1.39
C PRO A 164 9.12 15.49 1.25
N GLY A 165 8.27 15.04 0.34
CA GLY A 165 8.06 13.62 0.07
C GLY A 165 7.02 12.95 0.95
N HIS A 166 6.42 13.67 1.91
CA HIS A 166 5.35 13.19 2.77
C HIS A 166 4.20 14.19 2.89
N LEU A 167 3.00 13.64 3.14
CA LEU A 167 1.81 14.43 3.41
C LEU A 167 1.69 14.80 4.88
N THR A 168 0.94 15.87 5.10
CA THR A 168 0.42 16.29 6.40
C THR A 168 -1.10 16.10 6.42
N PRO A 169 -1.76 16.17 7.60
CA PRO A 169 -3.21 15.99 7.69
C PRO A 169 -4.01 16.92 6.77
N SER A 170 -3.65 18.20 6.71
CA SER A 170 -4.37 19.15 5.86
C SER A 170 -4.15 18.90 4.36
N LEU A 171 -2.96 18.47 3.96
CA LEU A 171 -2.68 18.09 2.57
C LEU A 171 -3.39 16.81 2.17
N ALA A 172 -3.45 15.80 3.05
CA ALA A 172 -4.24 14.58 2.82
C ALA A 172 -5.74 14.90 2.73
N GLY A 173 -6.23 15.82 3.57
CA GLY A 173 -7.59 16.33 3.50
C GLY A 173 -7.88 17.05 2.19
N ASP A 174 -6.96 17.87 1.69
CA ASP A 174 -7.09 18.55 0.39
C ASP A 174 -7.17 17.56 -0.78
N LEU A 175 -6.28 16.56 -0.81
CA LEU A 175 -6.34 15.48 -1.79
C LEU A 175 -7.72 14.80 -1.78
N ALA A 176 -8.20 14.44 -0.60
CA ALA A 176 -9.48 13.76 -0.43
C ALA A 176 -10.67 14.61 -0.90
N ALA A 177 -10.67 15.91 -0.57
CA ALA A 177 -11.72 16.84 -0.98
C ALA A 177 -11.73 17.06 -2.49
N ARG A 178 -10.57 17.29 -3.11
CA ARG A 178 -10.44 17.51 -4.55
C ARG A 178 -10.74 16.26 -5.38
N ALA A 179 -10.42 15.08 -4.83
CA ALA A 179 -10.75 13.80 -5.46
C ALA A 179 -12.21 13.37 -5.21
N GLU A 180 -12.99 14.12 -4.44
CA GLU A 180 -14.38 13.78 -4.08
C GLU A 180 -14.51 12.36 -3.50
N VAL A 181 -13.54 11.92 -2.66
CA VAL A 181 -13.58 10.58 -2.10
C VAL A 181 -14.72 10.43 -1.10
N ARG A 182 -15.31 9.23 -1.01
CA ARG A 182 -16.41 8.97 -0.07
C ARG A 182 -15.96 8.83 1.37
N LYS A 183 -14.74 8.32 1.58
CA LYS A 183 -14.15 8.13 2.92
C LYS A 183 -12.63 8.31 2.84
N LEU A 184 -12.06 9.10 3.76
CA LEU A 184 -10.63 9.25 3.95
C LEU A 184 -10.18 8.42 5.16
N VAL A 185 -9.14 7.62 4.98
CA VAL A 185 -8.45 6.86 6.04
C VAL A 185 -7.01 7.34 6.10
N LEU A 186 -6.62 7.97 7.19
CA LEU A 186 -5.24 8.41 7.41
C LEU A 186 -4.42 7.30 8.07
N THR A 187 -3.21 7.11 7.61
CA THR A 187 -2.27 6.08 8.11
C THR A 187 -0.83 6.60 8.04
N HIS A 188 0.16 5.76 8.37
CA HIS A 188 1.59 6.07 8.30
C HIS A 188 2.00 7.20 9.26
N PHE A 189 1.45 7.21 10.47
CA PHE A 189 1.76 8.23 11.47
C PHE A 189 3.14 8.01 12.09
N TYR A 190 3.95 9.08 12.11
CA TYR A 190 5.17 9.14 12.91
C TYR A 190 4.83 9.51 14.36
N PRO A 191 5.74 9.24 15.32
CA PRO A 191 5.47 9.50 16.74
C PRO A 191 5.05 10.94 17.06
N GLU A 192 5.48 11.91 16.24
CA GLU A 192 5.12 13.32 16.38
C GLU A 192 3.60 13.56 16.25
N CYS A 193 2.90 12.68 15.54
CA CYS A 193 1.45 12.73 15.38
C CYS A 193 0.70 12.48 16.70
N GLU A 194 1.30 11.79 17.67
CA GLU A 194 0.69 11.53 18.98
C GLU A 194 0.40 12.81 19.78
N ASN A 195 1.15 13.88 19.50
CA ASN A 195 1.06 15.17 20.18
C ASN A 195 0.30 16.25 19.36
N ALA A 196 -0.42 15.84 18.31
CA ALA A 196 -1.15 16.74 17.42
C ALA A 196 -2.59 16.27 17.22
N ASP A 197 -3.49 17.21 16.98
CA ASP A 197 -4.88 16.88 16.60
C ASP A 197 -4.96 16.67 15.08
N ILE A 198 -4.56 15.47 14.65
CA ILE A 198 -4.51 15.06 13.25
C ILE A 198 -5.89 15.15 12.59
N GLU A 199 -6.94 14.83 13.34
CA GLU A 199 -8.31 14.95 12.83
C GLU A 199 -8.67 16.42 12.57
N ALA A 200 -8.47 17.31 13.53
CA ALA A 200 -8.76 18.73 13.37
C ALA A 200 -7.92 19.37 12.24
N GLU A 201 -6.66 18.96 12.07
CA GLU A 201 -5.83 19.44 10.97
C GLU A 201 -6.37 19.00 9.60
N SER A 202 -6.75 17.73 9.43
CA SER A 202 -7.34 17.21 8.19
C SER A 202 -8.70 17.85 7.90
N ARG A 203 -9.51 18.11 8.95
CA ARG A 203 -10.83 18.77 8.85
C ARG A 203 -10.77 20.20 8.33
N LYS A 204 -9.60 20.85 8.28
CA LYS A 204 -9.45 22.16 7.62
C LYS A 204 -9.79 22.12 6.13
N ALA A 205 -9.59 20.97 5.48
CA ALA A 205 -9.79 20.79 4.05
C ALA A 205 -10.87 19.75 3.68
N TYR A 206 -11.11 18.73 4.54
CA TYR A 206 -12.03 17.64 4.24
C TYR A 206 -13.17 17.52 5.24
N SER A 207 -14.41 17.63 4.77
CA SER A 207 -15.62 17.53 5.58
C SER A 207 -16.30 16.16 5.54
N GLY A 208 -15.84 15.25 4.69
CA GLY A 208 -16.41 13.90 4.54
C GLY A 208 -16.04 12.93 5.68
N PRO A 209 -16.48 11.68 5.60
CA PRO A 209 -16.11 10.64 6.55
C PRO A 209 -14.61 10.45 6.66
N LEU A 210 -14.04 10.63 7.87
CA LEU A 210 -12.62 10.56 8.18
C LEU A 210 -12.36 9.52 9.26
N VAL A 211 -11.32 8.70 9.05
CA VAL A 211 -10.89 7.66 10.00
C VAL A 211 -9.37 7.77 10.18
N LEU A 212 -8.91 7.75 11.41
CA LEU A 212 -7.50 7.56 11.75
C LEU A 212 -7.26 6.06 11.92
N ALA A 213 -6.42 5.48 11.07
CA ALA A 213 -6.14 4.06 11.05
C ALA A 213 -5.46 3.59 12.34
N ARG A 214 -5.75 2.38 12.75
CA ARG A 214 -5.11 1.67 13.85
C ARG A 214 -4.83 0.23 13.43
N ASP A 215 -3.85 -0.37 14.07
CA ASP A 215 -3.56 -1.79 13.87
C ASP A 215 -4.81 -2.65 14.02
N LEU A 216 -4.99 -3.62 13.13
CA LEU A 216 -6.10 -4.57 13.09
C LEU A 216 -7.49 -3.94 12.83
N MET A 217 -7.55 -2.67 12.41
CA MET A 217 -8.80 -2.06 11.99
C MET A 217 -9.33 -2.75 10.74
N GLN A 218 -10.63 -3.05 10.74
CA GLN A 218 -11.36 -3.57 9.58
C GLN A 218 -12.26 -2.50 9.02
N LEU A 219 -12.27 -2.37 7.72
CA LEU A 219 -13.11 -1.42 6.99
C LEU A 219 -13.93 -2.19 5.96
N GLU A 220 -15.23 -2.03 6.01
CA GLU A 220 -16.14 -2.53 4.98
C GLU A 220 -16.35 -1.43 3.93
N ILE A 221 -16.31 -1.84 2.65
CA ILE A 221 -16.51 -0.95 1.51
C ILE A 221 -17.77 -1.44 0.79
N GLY A 222 -18.75 -0.53 0.62
CA GLY A 222 -19.96 -0.84 -0.15
C GLY A 222 -21.20 -1.23 0.65
N LEU A 223 -21.22 -0.97 1.96
CA LEU A 223 -22.44 -1.03 2.78
C LEU A 223 -23.00 0.37 3.05
#